data_e96b90195db0ef9a7a2c4302290d62c7
#
_entry.id   e96b90195db0ef9a7a2c4302290d62c7
#
_cell.length_a   1.000
_cell.length_b   1.000
_cell.length_c   1.000
_cell.angle_alpha   90.00
_cell.angle_beta   90.00
_cell.angle_gamma   90.00
#
_symmetry.space_group_name_H-M   'P 1'
#
loop_
_entity.id
_entity.type
_entity.pdbx_description
1 polymer ?
#
loop_
_entity_poly.entity_id
_entity_poly.type
_entity_poly.pdbx_seq_one_letter_code
_entity_poly.pdbx_strand_id
1 'polypeptide(L)'
;MIVLFNGPPRSGKDAGADYFKRNYGWKHLSFKYQLYKETCKYFGCDYEWFMERYDDRSVKEVPHVNLGHMSCREAMIYVSEQVIKPKRGLDYFGQLVANEIDLTKDYAISDGGFADELIPVVEKVGSKNFVLVQLTRDGEDYSSDSRRYFQGSRIEHEYVLGNKYTEIDKKYVLPQVFDVNMYRIHNNGSLQDFNNTLEKIYKSIQTNVKTMETL
;
A
#
# COMPACT_ATOMS: atom_id res chain seq x y z
N MET A 1 -4.81 7.24 13.05
CA MET A 1 -4.52 7.79 11.71
C MET A 1 -3.94 6.72 10.81
N ILE A 2 -4.26 6.73 9.50
CA ILE A 2 -3.63 5.85 8.50
C ILE A 2 -3.01 6.68 7.40
N VAL A 3 -1.78 6.34 6.99
CA VAL A 3 -1.15 6.81 5.75
C VAL A 3 -0.95 5.63 4.82
N LEU A 4 -1.53 5.69 3.62
CA LEU A 4 -1.33 4.69 2.58
C LEU A 4 -0.45 5.26 1.48
N PHE A 5 0.66 4.57 1.21
CA PHE A 5 1.55 4.86 0.08
C PHE A 5 1.10 4.07 -1.15
N ASN A 6 0.69 4.77 -2.19
CA ASN A 6 0.22 4.19 -3.45
C ASN A 6 1.12 4.63 -4.61
N GLY A 7 1.60 3.70 -5.38
CA GLY A 7 2.48 3.94 -6.52
C GLY A 7 2.99 2.63 -7.13
N PRO A 8 3.63 2.64 -8.30
CA PRO A 8 4.12 1.44 -8.97
C PRO A 8 5.27 0.77 -8.20
N PRO A 9 5.71 -0.41 -8.63
CA PRO A 9 6.94 -1.01 -8.10
C PRO A 9 8.09 -0.01 -8.11
N ARG A 10 8.96 -0.09 -7.11
CA ARG A 10 10.17 0.76 -6.95
C ARG A 10 9.93 2.28 -6.82
N SER A 11 8.69 2.75 -6.70
CA SER A 11 8.40 4.18 -6.48
C SER A 11 8.78 4.73 -5.10
N GLY A 12 9.08 3.86 -4.11
CA GLY A 12 9.47 4.27 -2.75
C GLY A 12 8.42 4.01 -1.66
N LYS A 13 7.34 3.26 -1.95
CA LYS A 13 6.27 2.98 -0.97
C LYS A 13 6.76 2.37 0.34
N ASP A 14 7.59 1.33 0.23
CA ASP A 14 8.12 0.62 1.40
C ASP A 14 9.04 1.53 2.22
N ALA A 15 9.88 2.32 1.54
CA ALA A 15 10.74 3.33 2.19
C ALA A 15 9.91 4.39 2.93
N GLY A 16 8.75 4.80 2.36
CA GLY A 16 7.82 5.73 2.99
C GLY A 16 7.20 5.14 4.26
N ALA A 17 6.67 3.93 4.19
CA ALA A 17 6.09 3.26 5.36
C ALA A 17 7.15 3.00 6.45
N ASP A 18 8.35 2.57 6.06
CA ASP A 18 9.48 2.39 6.97
C ASP A 18 9.93 3.69 7.64
N TYR A 19 9.87 4.82 6.92
CA TYR A 19 10.18 6.13 7.49
C TYR A 19 9.21 6.48 8.62
N PHE A 20 7.90 6.30 8.41
CA PHE A 20 6.88 6.55 9.43
C PHE A 20 7.03 5.61 10.63
N LYS A 21 7.34 4.34 10.39
CA LYS A 21 7.59 3.37 11.44
C LYS A 21 8.80 3.76 12.30
N ARG A 22 9.94 4.10 11.69
CA ARG A 22 11.21 4.39 12.40
C ARG A 22 11.19 5.72 13.13
N ASN A 23 10.59 6.76 12.54
CA ASN A 23 10.68 8.11 13.08
C ASN A 23 9.50 8.48 14.00
N TYR A 24 8.34 7.84 13.83
CA TYR A 24 7.12 8.20 14.56
C TYR A 24 6.47 7.02 15.28
N GLY A 25 7.05 5.83 15.21
CA GLY A 25 6.55 4.63 15.90
C GLY A 25 5.26 4.06 15.30
N TRP A 26 4.91 4.45 14.08
CA TRP A 26 3.72 3.95 13.40
C TRP A 26 3.84 2.46 13.12
N LYS A 27 2.71 1.75 13.18
CA LYS A 27 2.70 0.33 12.84
C LYS A 27 2.60 0.15 11.33
N HIS A 28 3.28 -0.87 10.81
CA HIS A 28 3.14 -1.25 9.41
C HIS A 28 1.99 -2.24 9.26
N LEU A 29 1.05 -1.95 8.34
CA LEU A 29 0.02 -2.85 7.85
C LEU A 29 0.24 -3.16 6.39
N SER A 30 -0.20 -4.33 5.94
CA SER A 30 -0.05 -4.78 4.56
C SER A 30 -1.16 -5.75 4.19
N PHE A 31 -1.81 -5.53 3.04
CA PHE A 31 -2.78 -6.45 2.46
C PHE A 31 -2.11 -7.80 2.13
N LYS A 32 -0.85 -7.78 1.70
CA LYS A 32 -0.09 -8.99 1.38
C LYS A 32 0.11 -9.91 2.57
N TYR A 33 0.24 -9.40 3.79
CA TYR A 33 0.41 -10.26 4.96
C TYR A 33 -0.78 -11.19 5.17
N GLN A 34 -1.98 -10.71 4.89
CA GLN A 34 -3.17 -11.54 4.93
C GLN A 34 -3.17 -12.58 3.81
N LEU A 35 -2.77 -12.16 2.61
CA LEU A 35 -2.67 -13.07 1.47
C LEU A 35 -1.60 -14.16 1.67
N TYR A 36 -0.46 -13.84 2.30
CA TYR A 36 0.55 -14.86 2.65
C TYR A 36 -0.05 -15.92 3.57
N LYS A 37 -0.75 -15.51 4.64
CA LYS A 37 -1.40 -16.43 5.58
C LYS A 37 -2.42 -17.32 4.89
N GLU A 38 -3.29 -16.75 4.06
CA GLU A 38 -4.30 -17.52 3.31
C GLU A 38 -3.65 -18.44 2.28
N THR A 39 -2.55 -18.04 1.63
CA THR A 39 -1.80 -18.88 0.69
C THR A 39 -1.19 -20.08 1.42
N CYS A 40 -0.51 -19.87 2.53
CA CYS A 40 0.06 -20.94 3.33
C CYS A 40 -1.02 -21.91 3.84
N LYS A 41 -2.15 -21.38 4.29
CA LYS A 41 -3.28 -22.18 4.74
C LYS A 41 -3.86 -23.06 3.60
N TYR A 42 -3.98 -22.49 2.40
CA TYR A 42 -4.53 -23.20 1.24
C TYR A 42 -3.63 -24.37 0.82
N PHE A 43 -2.32 -24.15 0.75
CA PHE A 43 -1.36 -25.18 0.33
C PHE A 43 -0.89 -26.07 1.49
N GLY A 44 -1.24 -25.77 2.73
CA GLY A 44 -0.76 -26.49 3.91
C GLY A 44 0.74 -26.35 4.13
N CYS A 45 1.35 -25.24 3.67
CA CYS A 45 2.77 -24.98 3.83
C CYS A 45 3.04 -24.12 5.06
N ASP A 46 4.25 -24.26 5.61
CA ASP A 46 4.72 -23.45 6.72
C ASP A 46 4.92 -21.98 6.30
N TYR A 47 4.56 -21.04 7.19
CA TYR A 47 4.62 -19.61 6.90
C TYR A 47 6.07 -19.10 6.80
N GLU A 48 6.96 -19.55 7.68
CA GLU A 48 8.37 -19.13 7.69
C GLU A 48 9.07 -19.62 6.43
N TRP A 49 8.87 -20.90 6.09
CA TRP A 49 9.35 -21.46 4.82
C TRP A 49 8.86 -20.66 3.59
N PHE A 50 7.56 -20.27 3.57
CA PHE A 50 7.01 -19.49 2.47
C PHE A 50 7.66 -18.09 2.39
N MET A 51 7.84 -17.44 3.54
CA MET A 51 8.42 -16.10 3.59
C MET A 51 9.89 -16.08 3.21
N GLU A 52 10.70 -17.04 3.69
CA GLU A 52 12.10 -17.19 3.27
C GLU A 52 12.21 -17.29 1.75
N ARG A 53 11.35 -18.11 1.15
CA ARG A 53 11.31 -18.31 -0.29
C ARG A 53 10.80 -17.08 -1.05
N TYR A 54 9.80 -16.40 -0.50
CA TYR A 54 9.24 -15.18 -1.11
C TYR A 54 10.22 -14.00 -1.09
N ASP A 55 11.03 -13.87 -0.05
CA ASP A 55 11.99 -12.78 0.10
C ASP A 55 13.29 -13.03 -0.68
N ASP A 56 13.63 -14.29 -0.95
CA ASP A 56 14.78 -14.64 -1.77
C ASP A 56 14.46 -14.48 -3.26
N ARG A 57 15.04 -13.44 -3.87
CA ARG A 57 14.84 -13.11 -5.28
C ARG A 57 15.30 -14.22 -6.24
N SER A 58 16.22 -15.11 -5.84
CA SER A 58 16.73 -16.19 -6.67
C SER A 58 15.74 -17.34 -6.81
N VAL A 59 14.84 -17.53 -5.85
CA VAL A 59 13.88 -18.64 -5.82
C VAL A 59 12.41 -18.20 -5.81
N LYS A 60 12.13 -16.93 -5.59
CA LYS A 60 10.76 -16.39 -5.52
C LYS A 60 9.89 -16.73 -6.72
N GLU A 61 10.46 -16.70 -7.92
CA GLU A 61 9.76 -16.96 -9.17
C GLU A 61 9.96 -18.42 -9.65
N VAL A 62 10.66 -19.26 -8.85
CA VAL A 62 10.87 -20.68 -9.18
C VAL A 62 9.68 -21.51 -8.68
N PRO A 63 9.04 -22.33 -9.54
CA PRO A 63 7.96 -23.22 -9.14
C PRO A 63 8.39 -24.22 -8.06
N HIS A 64 7.47 -24.57 -7.16
CA HIS A 64 7.73 -25.54 -6.08
C HIS A 64 6.57 -26.52 -5.92
N VAL A 65 6.89 -27.80 -5.64
CA VAL A 65 5.91 -28.86 -5.48
C VAL A 65 4.89 -28.56 -4.36
N ASN A 66 5.33 -27.99 -3.24
CA ASN A 66 4.45 -27.63 -2.11
C ASN A 66 3.46 -26.50 -2.45
N LEU A 67 3.66 -25.81 -3.57
CA LEU A 67 2.76 -24.77 -4.09
C LEU A 67 2.03 -25.25 -5.37
N GLY A 68 1.87 -26.55 -5.55
CA GLY A 68 1.22 -27.12 -6.73
C GLY A 68 1.96 -26.79 -8.03
N HIS A 69 3.29 -26.81 -8.00
CA HIS A 69 4.19 -26.45 -9.11
C HIS A 69 4.07 -24.99 -9.57
N MET A 70 3.64 -24.10 -8.68
CA MET A 70 3.64 -22.64 -8.87
C MET A 70 4.81 -21.99 -8.11
N SER A 71 5.26 -20.84 -8.58
CA SER A 71 6.10 -19.93 -7.81
C SER A 71 5.33 -19.30 -6.65
N CYS A 72 5.99 -18.69 -5.68
CA CYS A 72 5.32 -17.98 -4.57
C CYS A 72 4.35 -16.91 -5.09
N ARG A 73 4.75 -16.16 -6.14
CA ARG A 73 3.90 -15.13 -6.74
C ARG A 73 2.67 -15.73 -7.42
N GLU A 74 2.83 -16.78 -8.22
CA GLU A 74 1.73 -17.44 -8.91
C GLU A 74 0.75 -18.09 -7.91
N ALA A 75 1.27 -18.73 -6.85
CA ALA A 75 0.45 -19.30 -5.78
C ALA A 75 -0.40 -18.25 -5.09
N MET A 76 0.17 -17.07 -4.78
CA MET A 76 -0.58 -15.95 -4.20
C MET A 76 -1.68 -15.45 -5.15
N ILE A 77 -1.37 -15.25 -6.42
CA ILE A 77 -2.35 -14.80 -7.42
C ILE A 77 -3.47 -15.84 -7.54
N TYR A 78 -3.13 -17.11 -7.63
CA TYR A 78 -4.10 -18.20 -7.69
C TYR A 78 -5.02 -18.21 -6.47
N VAL A 79 -4.47 -18.14 -5.27
CA VAL A 79 -5.27 -18.13 -4.02
C VAL A 79 -6.15 -16.89 -3.95
N SER A 80 -5.61 -15.70 -4.26
CA SER A 80 -6.40 -14.47 -4.28
C SER A 80 -7.54 -14.54 -5.29
N GLU A 81 -7.23 -14.79 -6.57
CA GLU A 81 -8.17 -14.55 -7.66
C GLU A 81 -9.06 -15.77 -7.95
N GLN A 82 -8.59 -17.00 -7.69
CA GLN A 82 -9.35 -18.22 -8.01
C GLN A 82 -9.99 -18.88 -6.79
N VAL A 83 -9.46 -18.64 -5.58
CA VAL A 83 -9.95 -19.33 -4.38
C VAL A 83 -10.71 -18.37 -3.44
N ILE A 84 -10.12 -17.23 -3.09
CA ILE A 84 -10.65 -16.36 -2.03
C ILE A 84 -11.69 -15.39 -2.57
N LYS A 85 -11.33 -14.52 -3.51
CA LYS A 85 -12.23 -13.47 -4.02
C LYS A 85 -13.55 -14.00 -4.59
N PRO A 86 -13.59 -15.13 -5.35
CA PRO A 86 -14.86 -15.68 -5.83
C PRO A 86 -15.81 -16.16 -4.72
N LYS A 87 -15.27 -16.49 -3.55
CA LYS A 87 -16.05 -17.03 -2.41
C LYS A 87 -16.34 -16.00 -1.32
N ARG A 88 -15.45 -15.03 -1.14
CA ARG A 88 -15.46 -14.10 0.00
C ARG A 88 -15.71 -12.63 -0.39
N GLY A 89 -15.65 -12.30 -1.68
CA GLY A 89 -15.76 -10.93 -2.18
C GLY A 89 -14.40 -10.30 -2.50
N LEU A 90 -14.43 -9.26 -3.33
CA LEU A 90 -13.23 -8.53 -3.77
C LEU A 90 -12.59 -7.73 -2.62
N ASP A 91 -13.37 -7.38 -1.61
CA ASP A 91 -13.01 -6.60 -0.44
C ASP A 91 -12.46 -7.42 0.73
N TYR A 92 -12.41 -8.74 0.61
CA TYR A 92 -12.06 -9.66 1.70
C TYR A 92 -10.73 -9.31 2.40
N PHE A 93 -9.66 -9.07 1.65
CA PHE A 93 -8.37 -8.70 2.23
C PHE A 93 -8.41 -7.33 2.89
N GLY A 94 -9.21 -6.40 2.36
CA GLY A 94 -9.50 -5.12 2.98
C GLY A 94 -10.19 -5.26 4.33
N GLN A 95 -11.19 -6.14 4.42
CA GLN A 95 -11.88 -6.46 5.68
C GLN A 95 -10.93 -7.05 6.72
N LEU A 96 -10.03 -7.96 6.32
CA LEU A 96 -9.03 -8.53 7.23
C LEU A 96 -8.10 -7.45 7.78
N VAL A 97 -7.59 -6.56 6.92
CA VAL A 97 -6.75 -5.43 7.36
C VAL A 97 -7.53 -4.48 8.26
N ALA A 98 -8.76 -4.12 7.91
CA ALA A 98 -9.62 -3.25 8.72
C ALA A 98 -9.86 -3.83 10.13
N ASN A 99 -9.99 -5.16 10.25
CA ASN A 99 -10.15 -5.83 11.54
C ASN A 99 -8.89 -5.82 12.42
N GLU A 100 -7.70 -5.70 11.85
CA GLU A 100 -6.44 -5.55 12.60
C GLU A 100 -6.20 -4.11 13.12
N ILE A 101 -6.98 -3.13 12.64
CA ILE A 101 -6.80 -1.73 13.03
C ILE A 101 -7.33 -1.49 14.45
N ASP A 102 -6.42 -1.13 15.34
CA ASP A 102 -6.68 -0.54 16.64
C ASP A 102 -6.74 0.99 16.48
N LEU A 103 -7.93 1.59 16.67
CA LEU A 103 -8.15 3.02 16.44
C LEU A 103 -7.33 3.94 17.35
N THR A 104 -6.69 3.40 18.38
CA THR A 104 -5.78 4.15 19.28
C THR A 104 -4.36 4.27 18.72
N LYS A 105 -4.06 3.66 17.58
CA LYS A 105 -2.73 3.57 16.98
C LYS A 105 -2.71 4.15 15.58
N ASP A 106 -1.53 4.57 15.16
CA ASP A 106 -1.27 5.07 13.82
C ASP A 106 -0.61 4.00 12.95
N TYR A 107 -0.93 3.98 11.65
CA TYR A 107 -0.47 2.95 10.72
C TYR A 107 0.00 3.53 9.40
N ALA A 108 1.02 2.87 8.81
CA ALA A 108 1.48 3.10 7.45
C ALA A 108 1.25 1.84 6.61
N ILE A 109 0.69 1.98 5.41
CA ILE A 109 0.41 0.90 4.46
C ILE A 109 1.20 1.16 3.18
N SER A 110 1.91 0.16 2.64
CA SER A 110 2.78 0.33 1.46
C SER A 110 2.36 -0.47 0.23
N ASP A 111 1.26 -1.21 0.24
CA ASP A 111 0.94 -2.16 -0.82
C ASP A 111 -0.49 -2.08 -1.39
N GLY A 112 -1.24 -1.03 -1.08
CA GLY A 112 -2.56 -0.78 -1.64
C GLY A 112 -2.54 -0.50 -3.15
N GLY A 113 -3.60 -0.89 -3.85
CA GLY A 113 -3.75 -0.67 -5.30
C GLY A 113 -5.05 -1.23 -5.88
N PHE A 114 -5.90 -1.84 -5.05
CA PHE A 114 -7.24 -2.31 -5.40
C PHE A 114 -8.28 -1.54 -4.60
N ALA A 115 -9.25 -0.93 -5.30
CA ALA A 115 -10.27 -0.08 -4.67
C ALA A 115 -11.10 -0.84 -3.65
N ASP A 116 -11.52 -2.05 -3.99
CA ASP A 116 -12.36 -2.87 -3.12
C ASP A 116 -11.66 -3.20 -1.79
N GLU A 117 -10.34 -3.40 -1.80
CA GLU A 117 -9.56 -3.65 -0.59
C GLU A 117 -9.41 -2.38 0.28
N LEU A 118 -9.43 -1.19 -0.35
CA LEU A 118 -9.27 0.07 0.37
C LEU A 118 -10.55 0.52 1.09
N ILE A 119 -11.73 0.26 0.51
CA ILE A 119 -13.02 0.70 1.04
C ILE A 119 -13.22 0.31 2.51
N PRO A 120 -13.09 -0.96 2.94
CA PRO A 120 -13.27 -1.34 4.33
C PRO A 120 -12.32 -0.64 5.31
N VAL A 121 -11.10 -0.34 4.86
CA VAL A 121 -10.11 0.37 5.68
C VAL A 121 -10.52 1.82 5.89
N VAL A 122 -10.94 2.51 4.81
CA VAL A 122 -11.40 3.91 4.90
C VAL A 122 -12.68 4.00 5.73
N GLU A 123 -13.63 3.09 5.55
CA GLU A 123 -14.86 3.03 6.35
C GLU A 123 -14.58 2.80 7.84
N LYS A 124 -13.62 1.92 8.17
CA LYS A 124 -13.24 1.62 9.55
C LYS A 124 -12.69 2.83 10.30
N VAL A 125 -11.83 3.63 9.65
CA VAL A 125 -11.15 4.75 10.33
C VAL A 125 -11.82 6.09 10.09
N GLY A 126 -12.67 6.18 9.08
CA GLY A 126 -13.25 7.43 8.59
C GLY A 126 -12.30 8.21 7.70
N SER A 127 -12.84 8.89 6.71
CA SER A 127 -12.07 9.60 5.67
C SER A 127 -11.14 10.69 6.22
N LYS A 128 -11.50 11.31 7.34
CA LYS A 128 -10.67 12.32 8.02
C LYS A 128 -9.40 11.74 8.66
N ASN A 129 -9.42 10.45 9.00
CA ASN A 129 -8.30 9.73 9.62
C ASN A 129 -7.49 8.91 8.60
N PHE A 130 -7.74 9.12 7.30
CA PHE A 130 -7.05 8.44 6.22
C PHE A 130 -6.37 9.44 5.29
N VAL A 131 -5.09 9.21 5.00
CA VAL A 131 -4.29 10.05 4.11
C VAL A 131 -3.68 9.17 3.02
N LEU A 132 -3.85 9.60 1.79
CA LEU A 132 -3.27 8.96 0.61
C LEU A 132 -1.97 9.70 0.21
N VAL A 133 -0.86 8.98 0.13
CA VAL A 133 0.39 9.49 -0.45
C VAL A 133 0.65 8.77 -1.77
N GLN A 134 0.36 9.47 -2.87
CA GLN A 134 0.56 8.96 -4.22
C GLN A 134 2.01 9.22 -4.66
N LEU A 135 2.71 8.15 -5.07
CA LEU A 135 4.12 8.21 -5.49
C LEU A 135 4.23 7.92 -6.99
N THR A 136 4.92 8.79 -7.72
CA THR A 136 5.40 8.51 -9.06
C THR A 136 6.91 8.45 -9.09
N ARG A 137 7.48 7.76 -10.05
CA ARG A 137 8.93 7.73 -10.31
C ARG A 137 9.18 7.55 -11.79
N ASP A 138 10.16 8.24 -12.33
CA ASP A 138 10.52 8.16 -13.73
C ASP A 138 10.93 6.73 -14.11
N GLY A 139 10.40 6.24 -15.23
CA GLY A 139 10.62 4.88 -15.71
C GLY A 139 9.86 3.78 -14.96
N GLU A 140 9.03 4.13 -13.95
CA GLU A 140 8.24 3.17 -13.18
C GLU A 140 6.74 3.41 -13.42
N ASP A 141 6.02 2.36 -13.78
CA ASP A 141 4.57 2.39 -14.00
C ASP A 141 3.89 1.08 -13.53
N TYR A 142 2.61 0.96 -13.80
CA TYR A 142 1.82 -0.24 -13.50
C TYR A 142 1.68 -1.20 -14.70
N SER A 143 2.54 -1.12 -15.74
CA SER A 143 2.44 -1.98 -16.92
C SER A 143 2.60 -3.48 -16.61
N SER A 144 3.40 -3.81 -15.60
CA SER A 144 3.64 -5.17 -15.11
C SER A 144 2.86 -5.53 -13.83
N ASP A 145 1.87 -4.70 -13.43
CA ASP A 145 1.15 -4.84 -12.16
C ASP A 145 -0.35 -4.60 -12.37
N SER A 146 -1.19 -5.39 -11.73
CA SER A 146 -2.66 -5.25 -11.79
C SER A 146 -3.20 -4.13 -10.92
N ARG A 147 -2.38 -3.58 -10.02
CA ARG A 147 -2.74 -2.44 -9.17
C ARG A 147 -2.82 -1.14 -9.97
N ARG A 148 -3.39 -0.12 -9.34
CA ARG A 148 -3.63 1.19 -9.97
C ARG A 148 -3.36 2.32 -8.98
N TYR A 149 -3.24 3.54 -9.52
CA TYR A 149 -3.25 4.76 -8.74
C TYR A 149 -4.64 5.05 -8.18
N PHE A 150 -4.71 5.33 -6.90
CA PHE A 150 -5.89 5.90 -6.25
C PHE A 150 -5.96 7.40 -6.45
N GLN A 151 -7.18 7.95 -6.36
CA GLN A 151 -7.42 9.39 -6.33
C GLN A 151 -8.09 9.78 -5.01
N GLY A 152 -7.53 10.79 -4.34
CA GLY A 152 -8.19 11.48 -3.23
C GLY A 152 -8.95 12.71 -3.74
N SER A 153 -10.04 13.08 -3.07
CA SER A 153 -10.86 14.25 -3.43
C SER A 153 -10.15 15.58 -3.16
N ARG A 154 -9.22 15.61 -2.21
CA ARG A 154 -8.48 16.82 -1.80
C ARG A 154 -6.98 16.61 -1.95
N ILE A 155 -6.37 17.29 -2.93
CA ILE A 155 -4.90 17.31 -3.10
C ILE A 155 -4.38 18.44 -2.20
N GLU A 156 -3.76 18.05 -1.07
CA GLU A 156 -3.18 18.99 -0.10
C GLU A 156 -1.90 19.63 -0.65
N HIS A 157 -1.05 18.83 -1.28
CA HIS A 157 0.19 19.29 -1.86
C HIS A 157 0.76 18.31 -2.88
N GLU A 158 1.50 18.86 -3.87
CA GLU A 158 2.26 18.09 -4.85
C GLU A 158 3.74 18.48 -4.76
N TYR A 159 4.61 17.50 -4.55
CA TYR A 159 6.05 17.68 -4.40
C TYR A 159 6.78 17.12 -5.62
N VAL A 160 7.73 17.87 -6.15
CA VAL A 160 8.60 17.42 -7.25
C VAL A 160 10.02 17.32 -6.73
N LEU A 161 10.54 16.10 -6.60
CA LEU A 161 11.88 15.81 -6.11
C LEU A 161 12.82 15.56 -7.30
N GLY A 162 14.07 16.02 -7.21
CA GLY A 162 15.04 15.92 -8.31
C GLY A 162 14.69 16.79 -9.51
N ASN A 163 13.83 17.81 -9.34
CA ASN A 163 13.39 18.75 -10.38
C ASN A 163 12.76 18.07 -11.62
N LYS A 164 12.22 16.88 -11.47
CA LYS A 164 11.62 16.14 -12.57
C LYS A 164 10.18 15.71 -12.21
N TYR A 165 9.22 16.29 -12.93
CA TYR A 165 7.83 15.87 -12.89
C TYR A 165 7.68 14.55 -13.65
N THR A 166 6.90 13.60 -13.12
CA THR A 166 6.57 12.35 -13.79
C THR A 166 5.07 12.31 -14.06
N GLU A 167 4.68 12.38 -15.33
CA GLU A 167 3.28 12.30 -15.73
C GLU A 167 2.70 10.93 -15.38
N ILE A 168 1.46 10.93 -14.87
CA ILE A 168 0.71 9.71 -14.61
C ILE A 168 -0.15 9.38 -15.84
N ASP A 169 0.12 8.22 -16.45
CA ASP A 169 -0.74 7.71 -17.51
C ASP A 169 -2.13 7.37 -16.93
N LYS A 170 -3.15 8.03 -17.47
CA LYS A 170 -4.54 7.93 -17.00
C LYS A 170 -5.09 6.50 -17.03
N LYS A 171 -4.58 5.62 -17.90
CA LYS A 171 -4.98 4.21 -17.94
C LYS A 171 -4.64 3.44 -16.65
N TYR A 172 -3.68 3.93 -15.86
CA TYR A 172 -3.30 3.34 -14.58
C TYR A 172 -3.99 4.01 -13.37
N VAL A 173 -4.89 4.94 -13.59
CA VAL A 173 -5.65 5.62 -12.54
C VAL A 173 -7.02 4.97 -12.40
N LEU A 174 -7.41 4.64 -11.16
CA LEU A 174 -8.76 4.17 -10.89
C LEU A 174 -9.78 5.31 -11.11
N PRO A 175 -10.93 5.02 -11.71
CA PRO A 175 -11.98 6.02 -11.90
C PRO A 175 -12.61 6.47 -10.57
N GLN A 176 -12.54 5.63 -9.54
CA GLN A 176 -13.08 5.92 -8.23
C GLN A 176 -12.24 6.98 -7.50
N VAL A 177 -12.91 8.02 -7.00
CA VAL A 177 -12.31 9.06 -6.16
C VAL A 177 -12.72 8.81 -4.72
N PHE A 178 -11.74 8.68 -3.84
CA PHE A 178 -11.96 8.53 -2.40
C PHE A 178 -12.07 9.91 -1.74
N ASP A 179 -13.00 10.08 -0.81
CA ASP A 179 -13.12 11.34 -0.05
C ASP A 179 -12.07 11.43 1.06
N VAL A 180 -10.81 11.53 0.66
CA VAL A 180 -9.65 11.56 1.56
C VAL A 180 -8.67 12.65 1.13
N ASN A 181 -7.84 13.11 2.08
CA ASN A 181 -6.73 13.99 1.80
C ASN A 181 -5.61 13.23 1.06
N MET A 182 -5.02 13.87 0.06
CA MET A 182 -3.98 13.29 -0.77
C MET A 182 -2.76 14.19 -0.86
N TYR A 183 -1.58 13.59 -0.75
CA TYR A 183 -0.30 14.19 -1.14
C TYR A 183 0.24 13.45 -2.35
N ARG A 184 0.85 14.17 -3.28
CA ARG A 184 1.53 13.58 -4.43
C ARG A 184 3.03 13.88 -4.36
N ILE A 185 3.86 12.87 -4.62
CA ILE A 185 5.32 13.01 -4.65
C ILE A 185 5.84 12.42 -5.96
N HIS A 186 6.44 13.26 -6.79
CA HIS A 186 7.25 12.83 -7.95
C HIS A 186 8.65 12.53 -7.43
N ASN A 187 8.88 11.25 -7.07
CA ASN A 187 10.03 10.78 -6.29
C ASN A 187 11.26 10.50 -7.17
N ASN A 188 11.78 11.53 -7.84
CA ASN A 188 12.95 11.44 -8.70
C ASN A 188 14.23 12.03 -8.04
N GLY A 189 14.14 12.42 -6.77
CA GLY A 189 15.24 12.96 -5.98
C GLY A 189 16.00 11.92 -5.17
N SER A 190 16.83 12.40 -4.27
CA SER A 190 17.57 11.58 -3.32
C SER A 190 16.65 11.02 -2.20
N LEU A 191 17.14 9.99 -1.50
CA LEU A 191 16.46 9.48 -0.30
C LEU A 191 16.29 10.57 0.77
N GLN A 192 17.26 11.49 0.88
CA GLN A 192 17.20 12.62 1.83
C GLN A 192 16.06 13.58 1.45
N ASP A 193 15.90 13.92 0.17
CA ASP A 193 14.79 14.78 -0.29
C ASP A 193 13.45 14.12 0.01
N PHE A 194 13.35 12.81 -0.23
CA PHE A 194 12.16 12.02 0.06
C PHE A 194 11.84 12.06 1.56
N ASN A 195 12.82 11.78 2.42
CA ASN A 195 12.65 11.81 3.87
C ASN A 195 12.23 13.20 4.39
N ASN A 196 12.85 14.27 3.89
CA ASN A 196 12.47 15.65 4.24
C ASN A 196 11.04 15.97 3.83
N THR A 197 10.57 15.41 2.71
CA THR A 197 9.20 15.59 2.24
C THR A 197 8.21 14.81 3.09
N LEU A 198 8.54 13.57 3.50
CA LEU A 198 7.73 12.78 4.42
C LEU A 198 7.58 13.46 5.79
N GLU A 199 8.63 14.13 6.27
CA GLU A 199 8.56 14.93 7.50
C GLU A 199 7.57 16.11 7.37
N LYS A 200 7.58 16.81 6.23
CA LYS A 200 6.62 17.90 5.96
C LYS A 200 5.18 17.38 5.94
N ILE A 201 4.96 16.23 5.29
CA ILE A 201 3.64 15.58 5.24
C ILE A 201 3.19 15.20 6.65
N TYR A 202 4.06 14.58 7.45
CA TYR A 202 3.75 14.23 8.83
C TYR A 202 3.34 15.46 9.65
N LYS A 203 4.10 16.56 9.58
CA LYS A 203 3.78 17.80 10.27
C LYS A 203 2.44 18.40 9.84
N SER A 204 2.12 18.35 8.55
CA SER A 204 0.83 18.79 8.00
C SER A 204 -0.32 17.93 8.54
N ILE A 205 -0.17 16.60 8.57
CA ILE A 205 -1.16 15.70 9.16
C ILE A 205 -1.42 16.03 10.62
N GLN A 206 -0.37 16.24 11.42
CA GLN A 206 -0.50 16.58 12.84
C GLN A 206 -1.20 17.92 13.07
N THR A 207 -0.97 18.88 12.20
CA THR A 207 -1.64 20.20 12.27
C THR A 207 -3.13 20.07 11.97
N ASN A 208 -3.50 19.32 10.95
CA ASN A 208 -4.89 19.09 10.57
C ASN A 208 -5.67 18.36 11.67
N VAL A 209 -5.06 17.38 12.36
CA VAL A 209 -5.67 16.68 13.50
C VAL A 209 -5.98 17.65 14.63
N LYS A 210 -5.03 18.48 15.04
CA LYS A 210 -5.21 19.46 16.13
C LYS A 210 -6.32 20.47 15.85
N THR A 211 -6.43 20.92 14.59
CA THR A 211 -7.47 21.86 14.18
C THR A 211 -8.87 21.23 14.28
N MET A 212 -8.99 19.94 14.05
CA MET A 212 -10.27 19.22 14.16
C MET A 212 -10.70 18.93 15.60
N GLU A 213 -9.78 18.82 16.54
CA GLU A 213 -10.07 18.62 17.97
C GLU A 213 -10.53 19.91 18.67
N THR A 214 -10.31 21.06 18.03
CA THR A 214 -10.65 22.38 18.57
C THR A 214 -11.96 22.96 18.04
N LEU A 215 -12.65 22.25 17.16
CA LEU A 215 -13.98 22.57 16.60
C LEU A 215 -15.05 21.65 17.16
#